data_3309be01878f2b745781927c7171099d
#
_entry.id   3309be01878f2b745781927c7171099d
#
_cell.length_a   1.000
_cell.length_b   1.000
_cell.length_c   1.000
_cell.angle_alpha   90.00
_cell.angle_beta   90.00
_cell.angle_gamma   90.00
#
_symmetry.space_group_name_H-M   'P 1'
#
loop_
_entity.id
_entity.type
_entity.pdbx_description
1 polymer ?
#
loop_
_entity_poly.entity_id
_entity_poly.type
_entity_poly.pdbx_seq_one_letter_code
_entity_poly.pdbx_strand_id
1 'polypeptide(L)'
;TPEIATRLEYQWTNNIGDAHTIGTRPDNGMLSLGVSYRFGQGEAAPVVAPAPAPAPEVQTKHFTLKSDVLFNFNKATLKPEGQAALDQLYSQLSNLDPKDGSVVVLGYTDRIGSDAYNQGLSEKRAQSVVDYLISKGIPSDKISARGMGESNPVTGNTCDNVKARAALIDCLAPDRRVEIEVKGIKDVVTQPQA
;
A
#
# COMPACT_ATOMS: atom_id res chain seq x y z
N THR A 1 -15.74 -17.16 36.67
CA THR A 1 -16.55 -17.73 37.78
C THR A 1 -16.79 -19.18 37.46
N PRO A 2 -16.48 -20.10 38.39
CA PRO A 2 -16.75 -21.52 38.18
C PRO A 2 -18.27 -21.75 38.08
N GLU A 3 -18.72 -22.31 36.97
CA GLU A 3 -20.12 -22.62 36.79
C GLU A 3 -20.45 -24.00 37.35
N ILE A 4 -21.35 -24.00 38.31
CA ILE A 4 -21.93 -25.25 38.86
C ILE A 4 -23.22 -25.46 38.10
N ALA A 5 -23.28 -26.54 37.33
CA ALA A 5 -24.50 -26.97 36.67
C ALA A 5 -25.12 -28.13 37.44
N THR A 6 -26.36 -27.99 37.86
CA THR A 6 -27.16 -29.04 38.46
C THR A 6 -28.14 -29.59 37.45
N ARG A 7 -28.15 -30.89 37.25
CA ARG A 7 -29.07 -31.57 36.32
C ARG A 7 -29.90 -32.58 37.10
N LEU A 8 -31.21 -32.43 37.03
CA LEU A 8 -32.18 -33.40 37.50
C LEU A 8 -32.70 -34.15 36.29
N GLU A 9 -32.49 -35.45 36.26
CA GLU A 9 -32.96 -36.29 35.15
C GLU A 9 -33.84 -37.42 35.71
N TYR A 10 -35.02 -37.52 35.15
CA TYR A 10 -35.94 -38.64 35.43
C TYR A 10 -36.02 -39.49 34.17
N GLN A 11 -35.64 -40.75 34.30
CA GLN A 11 -35.68 -41.69 33.20
C GLN A 11 -36.74 -42.77 33.48
N TRP A 12 -37.74 -42.82 32.63
CA TRP A 12 -38.76 -43.90 32.67
C TRP A 12 -38.45 -44.88 31.54
N THR A 13 -38.20 -46.16 31.90
CA THR A 13 -38.02 -47.22 30.91
C THR A 13 -39.25 -48.12 30.91
N ASN A 14 -40.01 -48.08 29.83
CA ASN A 14 -41.06 -49.01 29.55
C ASN A 14 -40.43 -50.32 29.04
N ASN A 15 -40.57 -51.38 29.80
CA ASN A 15 -40.21 -52.70 29.31
C ASN A 15 -41.26 -53.21 28.30
N ILE A 16 -40.80 -53.29 27.03
CA ILE A 16 -41.54 -53.93 25.95
C ILE A 16 -41.27 -55.45 26.07
N GLY A 17 -42.05 -56.15 26.89
CA GLY A 17 -41.95 -57.58 27.02
C GLY A 17 -43.34 -58.20 27.31
N ASP A 18 -43.60 -59.35 26.71
CA ASP A 18 -44.87 -60.10 26.91
C ASP A 18 -45.04 -60.53 28.35
N ALA A 19 -46.16 -60.15 28.91
CA ALA A 19 -46.54 -60.44 30.29
C ALA A 19 -46.76 -61.93 30.58
N HIS A 20 -46.62 -62.79 29.60
CA HIS A 20 -46.86 -64.28 29.77
C HIS A 20 -45.63 -65.05 30.22
N THR A 21 -44.44 -64.47 30.19
CA THR A 21 -43.22 -65.25 30.49
C THR A 21 -42.57 -64.88 31.83
N ILE A 22 -42.93 -63.80 32.47
CA ILE A 22 -42.35 -63.36 33.74
C ILE A 22 -43.48 -62.73 34.57
N GLY A 23 -43.91 -63.43 35.64
CA GLY A 23 -45.10 -63.11 36.43
C GLY A 23 -45.15 -61.78 37.19
N THR A 24 -44.26 -60.85 36.96
CA THR A 24 -44.29 -59.49 37.52
C THR A 24 -43.60 -58.52 36.57
N ARG A 25 -44.22 -57.39 36.29
CA ARG A 25 -43.63 -56.29 35.58
C ARG A 25 -42.75 -55.49 36.53
N PRO A 26 -41.45 -55.47 36.39
CA PRO A 26 -40.63 -54.52 37.13
C PRO A 26 -40.75 -53.15 36.51
N ASP A 27 -41.43 -52.21 37.15
CA ASP A 27 -41.37 -50.81 36.84
C ASP A 27 -40.06 -50.24 37.41
N ASN A 28 -39.13 -49.92 36.53
CA ASN A 28 -37.88 -49.27 36.92
C ASN A 28 -37.95 -47.82 36.59
N GLY A 29 -38.36 -47.00 37.53
CA GLY A 29 -38.15 -45.58 37.50
C GLY A 29 -36.83 -45.26 38.20
N MET A 30 -35.90 -44.65 37.53
CA MET A 30 -34.65 -44.19 38.11
C MET A 30 -34.63 -42.64 38.14
N LEU A 31 -34.54 -42.07 39.34
CA LEU A 31 -34.35 -40.65 39.55
C LEU A 31 -32.87 -40.44 39.84
N SER A 32 -32.19 -39.73 38.97
CA SER A 32 -30.79 -39.38 39.16
C SER A 32 -30.59 -37.89 39.34
N LEU A 33 -29.86 -37.54 40.38
CA LEU A 33 -29.41 -36.16 40.60
C LEU A 33 -27.92 -36.09 40.30
N GLY A 34 -27.58 -35.38 39.22
CA GLY A 34 -26.18 -35.18 38.84
C GLY A 34 -25.76 -33.75 39.14
N VAL A 35 -24.62 -33.61 39.84
CA VAL A 35 -23.94 -32.33 39.99
C VAL A 35 -22.66 -32.42 39.21
N SER A 36 -22.53 -31.61 38.16
CA SER A 36 -21.29 -31.51 37.37
C SER A 36 -20.57 -30.22 37.71
N TYR A 37 -19.33 -30.36 38.12
CA TYR A 37 -18.42 -29.23 38.36
C TYR A 37 -17.33 -29.27 37.30
N ARG A 38 -17.21 -28.18 36.50
CA ARG A 38 -16.16 -28.08 35.50
C ARG A 38 -14.91 -27.47 36.14
N PHE A 39 -13.90 -28.32 36.34
CA PHE A 39 -12.57 -27.88 36.73
C PHE A 39 -11.77 -27.49 35.48
N GLY A 40 -11.09 -26.32 35.50
CA GLY A 40 -10.00 -26.02 34.60
C GLY A 40 -10.36 -25.71 33.14
N GLN A 41 -11.61 -25.40 32.86
CA GLN A 41 -11.83 -24.57 31.68
C GLN A 41 -11.45 -23.13 32.07
N GLY A 42 -10.16 -22.84 32.01
CA GLY A 42 -9.73 -21.47 31.90
C GLY A 42 -10.62 -20.81 30.85
N GLU A 43 -11.04 -19.60 31.14
CA GLU A 43 -11.71 -18.70 30.22
C GLU A 43 -11.21 -19.02 28.81
N ALA A 44 -12.09 -19.49 27.92
CA ALA A 44 -11.72 -19.78 26.55
C ALA A 44 -11.03 -18.51 26.07
N ALA A 45 -9.75 -18.62 25.76
CA ALA A 45 -9.00 -17.49 25.26
C ALA A 45 -9.89 -16.83 24.20
N PRO A 46 -10.12 -15.51 24.27
CA PRO A 46 -10.97 -14.83 23.30
C PRO A 46 -10.52 -15.32 21.95
N VAL A 47 -11.43 -15.94 21.19
CA VAL A 47 -11.15 -16.33 19.81
C VAL A 47 -10.79 -15.03 19.15
N VAL A 48 -9.47 -14.74 19.06
CA VAL A 48 -8.97 -13.63 18.31
C VAL A 48 -9.45 -13.91 16.90
N ALA A 49 -10.48 -13.19 16.48
CA ALA A 49 -10.92 -13.23 15.10
C ALA A 49 -9.65 -13.09 14.27
N PRO A 50 -9.39 -13.95 13.27
CA PRO A 50 -8.20 -13.81 12.44
C PRO A 50 -8.13 -12.35 12.01
N ALA A 51 -7.00 -11.71 12.31
CA ALA A 51 -6.78 -10.32 11.93
C ALA A 51 -7.18 -10.20 10.45
N PRO A 52 -7.97 -9.19 10.06
CA PRO A 52 -8.32 -9.02 8.66
C PRO A 52 -7.02 -9.09 7.86
N ALA A 53 -7.03 -9.92 6.81
CA ALA A 53 -5.87 -10.07 5.95
C ALA A 53 -5.37 -8.66 5.61
N PRO A 54 -4.05 -8.39 5.71
CA PRO A 54 -3.51 -7.08 5.41
C PRO A 54 -4.06 -6.67 4.04
N ALA A 55 -4.66 -5.48 3.98
CA ALA A 55 -5.11 -4.92 2.71
C ALA A 55 -3.92 -4.98 1.74
N PRO A 56 -4.12 -5.32 0.46
CA PRO A 56 -3.03 -5.41 -0.49
C PRO A 56 -2.25 -4.09 -0.45
N GLU A 57 -0.98 -4.17 -0.06
CA GLU A 57 -0.11 -3.00 -0.04
C GLU A 57 0.04 -2.52 -1.47
N VAL A 58 -0.50 -1.33 -1.73
CA VAL A 58 -0.33 -0.66 -3.00
C VAL A 58 1.14 -0.22 -3.06
N GLN A 59 1.94 -0.95 -3.82
CA GLN A 59 3.35 -0.62 -3.95
C GLN A 59 3.49 0.71 -4.69
N THR A 60 4.27 1.60 -4.08
CA THR A 60 4.64 2.88 -4.69
C THR A 60 6.07 2.78 -5.20
N LYS A 61 6.29 3.05 -6.48
CA LYS A 61 7.63 3.14 -7.08
C LYS A 61 7.98 4.60 -7.32
N HIS A 62 9.23 4.94 -7.07
CA HIS A 62 9.77 6.28 -7.27
C HIS A 62 10.85 6.24 -8.35
N PHE A 63 10.74 7.16 -9.29
CA PHE A 63 11.74 7.35 -10.34
C PHE A 63 12.24 8.78 -10.27
N THR A 64 13.55 8.96 -10.37
CA THR A 64 14.18 10.27 -10.36
C THR A 64 14.92 10.51 -11.67
N LEU A 65 14.59 11.59 -12.36
CA LEU A 65 15.22 12.01 -13.61
C LEU A 65 15.89 13.38 -13.40
N LYS A 66 17.12 13.53 -13.90
CA LYS A 66 17.83 14.81 -13.85
C LYS A 66 17.17 15.82 -14.78
N SER A 67 16.84 17.00 -14.29
CA SER A 67 16.26 18.07 -15.13
C SER A 67 17.16 18.48 -16.28
N ASP A 68 18.48 18.44 -16.09
CA ASP A 68 19.45 18.80 -17.11
C ASP A 68 19.47 17.81 -18.29
N VAL A 69 19.01 16.58 -18.09
CA VAL A 69 18.76 15.59 -19.15
C VAL A 69 17.45 15.90 -19.86
N LEU A 70 16.43 16.27 -19.11
CA LEU A 70 15.08 16.48 -19.64
C LEU A 70 14.94 17.81 -20.38
N PHE A 71 15.58 18.89 -19.88
CA PHE A 71 15.35 20.25 -20.32
C PHE A 71 16.65 21.01 -20.54
N ASN A 72 16.62 21.99 -21.44
CA ASN A 72 17.67 23.02 -21.51
C ASN A 72 17.57 23.97 -20.31
N PHE A 73 18.69 24.65 -20.04
CA PHE A 73 18.74 25.67 -18.99
C PHE A 73 17.59 26.67 -19.16
N ASN A 74 16.90 26.95 -18.07
CA ASN A 74 15.79 27.91 -18.05
C ASN A 74 14.61 27.57 -18.98
N LYS A 75 14.48 26.34 -19.43
CA LYS A 75 13.41 25.88 -20.33
C LYS A 75 12.59 24.78 -19.67
N ALA A 76 11.35 24.66 -20.12
CA ALA A 76 10.44 23.57 -19.80
C ALA A 76 10.11 22.70 -21.03
N THR A 77 10.74 22.97 -22.17
CA THR A 77 10.60 22.15 -23.37
C THR A 77 11.51 20.94 -23.29
N LEU A 78 10.96 19.76 -23.49
CA LEU A 78 11.69 18.49 -23.44
C LEU A 78 12.71 18.39 -24.57
N LYS A 79 13.92 17.99 -24.24
CA LYS A 79 15.00 17.64 -25.17
C LYS A 79 14.78 16.24 -25.74
N PRO A 80 15.37 15.89 -26.88
CA PRO A 80 15.32 14.51 -27.42
C PRO A 80 15.82 13.45 -26.43
N GLU A 81 16.89 13.75 -25.69
CA GLU A 81 17.43 12.85 -24.65
C GLU A 81 16.45 12.67 -23.50
N GLY A 82 15.72 13.74 -23.14
CA GLY A 82 14.67 13.70 -22.14
C GLY A 82 13.48 12.85 -22.60
N GLN A 83 13.10 12.98 -23.86
CA GLN A 83 12.03 12.14 -24.44
C GLN A 83 12.44 10.66 -24.43
N ALA A 84 13.67 10.32 -24.79
CA ALA A 84 14.18 8.96 -24.75
C ALA A 84 14.18 8.38 -23.32
N ALA A 85 14.55 9.19 -22.32
CA ALA A 85 14.50 8.78 -20.92
C ALA A 85 13.06 8.53 -20.44
N LEU A 86 12.11 9.36 -20.88
CA LEU A 86 10.69 9.19 -20.57
C LEU A 86 10.07 7.99 -21.31
N ASP A 87 10.53 7.65 -22.51
CA ASP A 87 10.10 6.44 -23.23
C ASP A 87 10.53 5.17 -22.51
N GLN A 88 11.75 5.15 -21.96
CA GLN A 88 12.21 4.04 -21.12
C GLN A 88 11.37 3.92 -19.84
N LEU A 89 11.06 5.05 -19.21
CA LEU A 89 10.17 5.06 -18.05
C LEU A 89 8.77 4.55 -18.41
N TYR A 90 8.21 5.03 -19.52
CA TYR A 90 6.88 4.64 -19.99
C TYR A 90 6.76 3.11 -20.16
N SER A 91 7.81 2.46 -20.68
CA SER A 91 7.83 1.00 -20.81
C SER A 91 7.69 0.29 -19.46
N GLN A 92 8.19 0.87 -18.38
CA GLN A 92 8.06 0.34 -17.01
C GLN A 92 6.68 0.64 -16.41
N LEU A 93 6.01 1.70 -16.89
CA LEU A 93 4.67 2.07 -16.46
C LEU A 93 3.56 1.27 -17.18
N SER A 94 3.89 0.48 -18.19
CA SER A 94 2.92 -0.33 -18.93
C SER A 94 2.17 -1.35 -18.07
N ASN A 95 2.71 -1.68 -16.89
CA ASN A 95 2.11 -2.58 -15.90
C ASN A 95 1.26 -1.84 -14.85
N LEU A 96 0.95 -0.59 -15.08
CA LEU A 96 0.11 0.19 -14.17
C LEU A 96 -1.30 -0.41 -14.08
N ASP A 97 -1.83 -0.53 -12.86
CA ASP A 97 -3.21 -0.99 -12.68
C ASP A 97 -4.19 0.03 -13.27
N PRO A 98 -5.07 -0.37 -14.19
CA PRO A 98 -6.01 0.56 -14.82
C PRO A 98 -7.06 1.11 -13.84
N LYS A 99 -7.29 0.45 -12.68
CA LYS A 99 -8.26 0.90 -11.68
C LYS A 99 -7.61 1.76 -10.59
N ASP A 100 -6.54 1.25 -9.98
CA ASP A 100 -5.94 1.83 -8.78
C ASP A 100 -4.61 2.52 -9.04
N GLY A 101 -4.10 2.45 -10.28
CA GLY A 101 -2.86 3.08 -10.67
C GLY A 101 -2.98 4.60 -10.75
N SER A 102 -1.97 5.29 -10.22
CA SER A 102 -1.82 6.75 -10.36
C SER A 102 -0.37 7.14 -10.48
N VAL A 103 -0.12 8.20 -11.23
CA VAL A 103 1.21 8.76 -11.45
C VAL A 103 1.21 10.21 -11.02
N VAL A 104 2.17 10.60 -10.18
CA VAL A 104 2.37 11.99 -9.78
C VAL A 104 3.76 12.42 -10.21
N VAL A 105 3.85 13.48 -10.98
CA VAL A 105 5.11 14.08 -11.46
C VAL A 105 5.42 15.30 -10.62
N LEU A 106 6.56 15.28 -9.92
CA LEU A 106 7.03 16.33 -9.03
C LEU A 106 8.24 17.00 -9.65
N GLY A 107 8.13 18.29 -9.99
CA GLY A 107 9.24 19.08 -10.52
C GLY A 107 9.97 19.82 -9.39
N TYR A 108 11.31 19.74 -9.38
CA TYR A 108 12.16 20.45 -8.43
C TYR A 108 13.18 21.32 -9.15
N THR A 109 13.52 22.44 -8.55
CA THR A 109 14.62 23.33 -8.96
C THR A 109 15.68 23.38 -7.88
N ASP A 110 16.83 23.96 -8.22
CA ASP A 110 17.76 24.41 -7.21
C ASP A 110 17.31 25.75 -6.59
N ARG A 111 18.03 26.20 -5.56
CA ARG A 111 17.75 27.44 -4.82
C ARG A 111 18.24 28.73 -5.51
N ILE A 112 18.71 28.64 -6.77
CA ILE A 112 19.16 29.83 -7.52
C ILE A 112 17.97 30.48 -8.18
N GLY A 113 17.66 31.71 -7.80
CA GLY A 113 16.53 32.47 -8.30
C GLY A 113 15.58 32.92 -7.20
N SER A 114 14.39 33.35 -7.57
CA SER A 114 13.34 33.63 -6.60
C SER A 114 12.41 32.43 -6.45
N ASP A 115 11.87 32.26 -5.27
CA ASP A 115 10.91 31.17 -4.95
C ASP A 115 9.76 31.13 -5.96
N ALA A 116 9.18 32.31 -6.28
CA ALA A 116 8.06 32.38 -7.21
C ALA A 116 8.48 31.96 -8.65
N TYR A 117 9.69 32.31 -9.06
CA TYR A 117 10.21 31.86 -10.33
C TYR A 117 10.47 30.37 -10.36
N ASN A 118 11.12 29.83 -9.33
CA ASN A 118 11.41 28.39 -9.17
C ASN A 118 10.14 27.57 -9.09
N GLN A 119 9.13 28.06 -8.37
CA GLN A 119 7.81 27.42 -8.31
C GLN A 119 7.19 27.33 -9.71
N GLY A 120 7.12 28.43 -10.44
CA GLY A 120 6.55 28.45 -11.79
C GLY A 120 7.33 27.61 -12.80
N LEU A 121 8.67 27.59 -12.72
CA LEU A 121 9.51 26.76 -13.60
C LEU A 121 9.33 25.26 -13.31
N SER A 122 9.32 24.87 -12.04
CA SER A 122 9.13 23.48 -11.63
C SER A 122 7.77 22.93 -12.05
N GLU A 123 6.73 23.75 -11.92
CA GLU A 123 5.37 23.38 -12.35
C GLU A 123 5.28 23.19 -13.86
N LYS A 124 5.83 24.12 -14.66
CA LYS A 124 5.87 23.99 -16.12
C LYS A 124 6.66 22.77 -16.57
N ARG A 125 7.76 22.44 -15.90
CA ARG A 125 8.55 21.25 -16.20
C ARG A 125 7.79 19.95 -15.88
N ALA A 126 7.17 19.88 -14.71
CA ALA A 126 6.33 18.75 -14.34
C ALA A 126 5.17 18.57 -15.34
N GLN A 127 4.52 19.66 -15.74
CA GLN A 127 3.45 19.63 -16.73
C GLN A 127 3.93 19.14 -18.10
N SER A 128 5.09 19.57 -18.57
CA SER A 128 5.65 19.10 -19.85
C SER A 128 5.93 17.60 -19.85
N VAL A 129 6.35 17.04 -18.71
CA VAL A 129 6.52 15.59 -18.55
C VAL A 129 5.17 14.87 -18.57
N VAL A 130 4.18 15.40 -17.87
CA VAL A 130 2.81 14.86 -17.86
C VAL A 130 2.22 14.84 -19.27
N ASP A 131 2.30 15.97 -19.99
CA ASP A 131 1.77 16.08 -21.35
C ASP A 131 2.44 15.08 -22.30
N TYR A 132 3.74 14.88 -22.16
CA TYR A 132 4.46 13.88 -22.93
C TYR A 132 3.99 12.45 -22.63
N LEU A 133 3.87 12.10 -21.35
CA LEU A 133 3.42 10.75 -20.93
C LEU A 133 1.97 10.49 -21.33
N ILE A 134 1.09 11.50 -21.31
CA ILE A 134 -0.27 11.40 -21.85
C ILE A 134 -0.24 11.13 -23.35
N SER A 135 0.63 11.82 -24.10
CA SER A 135 0.80 11.61 -25.55
C SER A 135 1.26 10.18 -25.89
N LYS A 136 1.92 9.50 -24.94
CA LYS A 136 2.36 8.11 -25.08
C LYS A 136 1.27 7.09 -24.68
N GLY A 137 0.20 7.53 -24.03
CA GLY A 137 -0.95 6.68 -23.74
C GLY A 137 -1.31 6.54 -22.26
N ILE A 138 -0.66 7.28 -21.34
CA ILE A 138 -1.12 7.30 -19.95
C ILE A 138 -2.44 8.10 -19.88
N PRO A 139 -3.50 7.57 -19.28
CA PRO A 139 -4.76 8.28 -19.14
C PRO A 139 -4.60 9.58 -18.31
N SER A 140 -5.17 10.67 -18.79
CA SER A 140 -5.05 11.99 -18.16
C SER A 140 -5.67 12.07 -16.76
N ASP A 141 -6.63 11.20 -16.44
CA ASP A 141 -7.25 11.08 -15.11
C ASP A 141 -6.37 10.31 -14.11
N LYS A 142 -5.31 9.64 -14.57
CA LYS A 142 -4.38 8.85 -13.77
C LYS A 142 -3.04 9.54 -13.52
N ILE A 143 -2.77 10.68 -14.14
CA ILE A 143 -1.50 11.37 -14.02
C ILE A 143 -1.71 12.84 -13.65
N SER A 144 -0.84 13.37 -12.79
CA SER A 144 -0.89 14.77 -12.38
C SER A 144 0.51 15.37 -12.25
N ALA A 145 0.61 16.67 -12.46
CA ALA A 145 1.82 17.46 -12.30
C ALA A 145 1.77 18.28 -11.02
N ARG A 146 2.92 18.43 -10.35
CA ARG A 146 3.07 19.33 -9.21
C ARG A 146 4.45 19.97 -9.22
N GLY A 147 4.50 21.28 -9.17
CA GLY A 147 5.73 22.04 -8.95
C GLY A 147 6.06 22.12 -7.47
N MET A 148 7.27 21.76 -7.10
CA MET A 148 7.78 21.79 -5.74
C MET A 148 8.79 22.92 -5.51
N GLY A 149 9.13 23.68 -6.57
CA GLY A 149 10.12 24.75 -6.51
C GLY A 149 11.46 24.25 -6.00
N GLU A 150 12.06 24.97 -5.08
CA GLU A 150 13.34 24.65 -4.43
C GLU A 150 13.20 23.86 -3.13
N SER A 151 12.00 23.33 -2.84
CA SER A 151 11.77 22.54 -1.63
C SER A 151 12.52 21.21 -1.67
N ASN A 152 12.79 20.65 -0.48
CA ASN A 152 13.44 19.35 -0.32
C ASN A 152 14.76 19.18 -1.08
N PRO A 153 15.74 20.08 -0.90
CA PRO A 153 17.01 19.98 -1.58
C PRO A 153 17.75 18.69 -1.21
N VAL A 154 18.18 17.93 -2.22
CA VAL A 154 18.99 16.71 -2.04
C VAL A 154 20.38 17.05 -1.50
N THR A 155 20.93 18.19 -1.93
CA THR A 155 22.25 18.65 -1.50
C THR A 155 22.26 19.18 -0.06
N GLY A 156 21.09 19.53 0.51
CA GLY A 156 21.01 20.13 1.83
C GLY A 156 21.96 21.32 1.97
N ASN A 157 22.86 21.27 2.95
CA ASN A 157 23.83 22.33 3.25
C ASN A 157 25.22 22.11 2.58
N THR A 158 25.39 21.06 1.79
CA THR A 158 26.68 20.67 1.22
C THR A 158 27.29 21.77 0.36
N CYS A 159 26.45 22.56 -0.35
CA CYS A 159 26.86 23.59 -1.28
C CYS A 159 26.95 25.00 -0.65
N ASP A 160 26.73 25.17 0.66
CA ASP A 160 26.64 26.49 1.28
C ASP A 160 27.97 27.26 1.28
N ASN A 161 29.10 26.55 1.30
CA ASN A 161 30.43 27.13 1.28
C ASN A 161 30.99 27.36 -0.12
N VAL A 162 30.25 27.03 -1.17
CA VAL A 162 30.69 27.21 -2.57
C VAL A 162 30.39 28.61 -3.02
N LYS A 163 31.44 29.45 -3.14
CA LYS A 163 31.31 30.88 -3.48
C LYS A 163 31.31 31.18 -4.99
N ALA A 164 32.01 30.35 -5.76
CA ALA A 164 32.06 30.56 -7.21
C ALA A 164 30.73 30.12 -7.85
N ARG A 165 30.07 31.02 -8.58
CA ARG A 165 28.73 30.78 -9.15
C ARG A 165 28.66 29.53 -10.03
N ALA A 166 29.67 29.30 -10.88
CA ALA A 166 29.70 28.12 -11.74
C ALA A 166 29.79 26.83 -10.90
N ALA A 167 30.70 26.81 -9.92
CA ALA A 167 30.84 25.65 -9.01
C ALA A 167 29.59 25.45 -8.15
N LEU A 168 28.89 26.52 -7.76
CA LEU A 168 27.63 26.40 -7.02
C LEU A 168 26.54 25.79 -7.91
N ILE A 169 26.41 26.19 -9.17
CA ILE A 169 25.44 25.60 -10.12
C ILE A 169 25.70 24.09 -10.28
N ASP A 170 26.98 23.72 -10.43
CA ASP A 170 27.35 22.28 -10.54
C ASP A 170 27.08 21.53 -9.28
N CYS A 171 27.39 22.11 -8.12
CA CYS A 171 27.11 21.48 -6.80
C CYS A 171 25.62 21.24 -6.61
N LEU A 172 24.77 22.17 -7.00
CA LEU A 172 23.31 22.10 -6.85
C LEU A 172 22.61 21.26 -7.94
N ALA A 173 23.35 20.69 -8.88
CA ALA A 173 22.78 19.88 -9.96
C ALA A 173 21.84 18.76 -9.49
N PRO A 174 22.09 18.03 -8.38
CA PRO A 174 21.17 17.02 -7.86
C PRO A 174 19.80 17.57 -7.45
N ASP A 175 19.70 18.84 -7.07
CA ASP A 175 18.43 19.45 -6.67
C ASP A 175 17.52 19.69 -7.88
N ARG A 176 18.10 19.89 -9.06
CA ARG A 176 17.38 20.03 -10.33
C ARG A 176 16.95 18.68 -10.86
N ARG A 177 15.76 18.23 -10.47
CA ARG A 177 15.24 16.91 -10.80
C ARG A 177 13.74 16.90 -11.03
N VAL A 178 13.28 15.85 -11.65
CA VAL A 178 11.87 15.49 -11.73
C VAL A 178 11.72 14.13 -11.06
N GLU A 179 10.88 14.03 -10.07
CA GLU A 179 10.51 12.78 -9.43
C GLU A 179 9.16 12.32 -9.94
N ILE A 180 9.03 11.03 -10.16
CA ILE A 180 7.79 10.42 -10.63
C ILE A 180 7.41 9.33 -9.64
N GLU A 181 6.30 9.55 -8.94
CA GLU A 181 5.72 8.60 -8.00
C GLU A 181 4.63 7.82 -8.71
N VAL A 182 4.74 6.51 -8.68
CA VAL A 182 3.80 5.60 -9.32
C VAL A 182 3.21 4.67 -8.30
N LYS A 183 1.89 4.74 -8.12
CA LYS A 183 1.12 3.85 -7.24
C LYS A 183 0.37 2.83 -8.07
N GLY A 184 0.23 1.60 -7.53
CA GLY A 184 -0.59 0.58 -8.17
C GLY A 184 0.10 -0.14 -9.35
N ILE A 185 1.44 -0.27 -9.33
CA ILE A 185 2.13 -1.18 -10.24
C ILE A 185 1.87 -2.60 -9.75
N LYS A 186 1.32 -3.43 -10.62
CA LYS A 186 1.26 -4.88 -10.36
C LYS A 186 2.66 -5.46 -10.51
N ASP A 187 3.26 -5.87 -9.41
CA ASP A 187 4.41 -6.73 -9.50
C ASP A 187 3.96 -8.04 -10.14
N VAL A 188 4.64 -8.44 -11.20
CA VAL A 188 4.54 -9.81 -11.71
C VAL A 188 5.12 -10.68 -10.59
N VAL A 189 4.23 -11.27 -9.78
CA VAL A 189 4.62 -12.26 -8.78
C VAL A 189 5.20 -13.41 -9.59
N THR A 190 6.53 -13.48 -9.65
CA THR A 190 7.23 -14.67 -10.08
C THR A 190 6.91 -15.72 -9.02
N GLN A 191 5.91 -16.57 -9.28
CA GLN A 191 5.67 -17.73 -8.44
C GLN A 191 6.97 -18.54 -8.40
N PRO A 192 7.51 -18.86 -7.23
CA PRO A 192 8.57 -19.85 -7.17
C PRO A 192 7.98 -21.15 -7.69
N GLN A 193 8.55 -21.63 -8.78
CA GLN A 193 8.25 -22.97 -9.28
C GLN A 193 8.70 -23.97 -8.21
N ALA A 194 7.74 -24.72 -7.69
CA ALA A 194 7.96 -25.87 -6.81
C ALA A 194 8.58 -27.04 -7.58
#